data_a0e8a7b0b765e6161f8c50d2d2f20076
#
_entry.id   a0e8a7b0b765e6161f8c50d2d2f20076
#
_cell.length_a   1.000
_cell.length_b   1.000
_cell.length_c   1.000
_cell.angle_alpha   90.00
_cell.angle_beta   90.00
_cell.angle_gamma   90.00
#
_symmetry.space_group_name_H-M   'P 1'
#
loop_
_entity.id
_entity.type
_entity.pdbx_description
1 polymer ?
#
loop_
_entity_poly.entity_id
_entity_poly.type
_entity_poly.pdbx_seq_one_letter_code
_entity_poly.pdbx_strand_id
1 'polypeptide(L)'
;MSTLHLLYRDSYEINDSIRIVVPTVGQVLDNEDTYYNIVSAITAMPIDFMVQLDDLGIDFTTINAWQLFVLLFENLKQMDKYDLSLVFGDLDLSCFEIGISPQNGKFIIRDEKHDITIDRAIHSQMASVLRKLHHLEKNHRRPANDEAKEYMLRRAREKLKRHKDRKEDSQLESLIIAMV
;
A
#
# COMPACT_ATOMS: atom_id res chain seq x y z
N MET A 1 3.84 11.22 -20.26
CA MET A 1 5.24 10.79 -20.04
C MET A 1 5.35 9.34 -20.44
N SER A 2 6.33 8.99 -21.29
CA SER A 2 6.58 7.59 -21.66
C SER A 2 7.16 6.84 -20.47
N THR A 3 6.74 5.59 -20.27
CA THR A 3 7.19 4.72 -19.15
C THR A 3 8.71 4.50 -19.14
N LEU A 4 9.34 4.54 -20.33
CA LEU A 4 10.80 4.46 -20.45
C LEU A 4 11.54 5.60 -19.75
N HIS A 5 10.99 6.82 -19.70
CA HIS A 5 11.58 7.92 -18.94
C HIS A 5 11.56 7.71 -17.43
N LEU A 6 10.67 6.85 -16.94
CA LEU A 6 10.55 6.54 -15.51
C LEU A 6 11.69 5.63 -15.02
N LEU A 7 12.22 4.76 -15.86
CA LEU A 7 13.26 3.77 -15.50
C LEU A 7 14.69 4.36 -15.49
N TYR A 8 14.88 5.59 -15.99
CA TYR A 8 16.20 6.24 -16.04
C TYR A 8 16.49 7.18 -14.88
N ARG A 9 15.57 7.30 -13.91
CA ARG A 9 15.75 8.15 -12.74
C ARG A 9 15.95 7.30 -11.50
N ASP A 10 16.85 7.72 -10.65
CA ASP A 10 17.11 7.06 -9.36
C ASP A 10 15.97 7.32 -8.34
N SER A 11 15.21 8.40 -8.54
CA SER A 11 14.08 8.74 -7.67
C SER A 11 13.08 9.69 -8.32
N TYR A 12 11.89 9.75 -7.74
CA TYR A 12 10.80 10.67 -8.08
C TYR A 12 10.43 11.52 -6.88
N GLU A 13 10.64 12.80 -6.97
CA GLU A 13 10.19 13.78 -5.99
C GLU A 13 8.67 13.89 -6.01
N ILE A 14 8.06 13.68 -4.85
CA ILE A 14 6.62 13.91 -4.62
C ILE A 14 6.43 15.35 -4.12
N ASN A 15 7.29 15.75 -3.18
CA ASN A 15 7.45 17.13 -2.70
C ASN A 15 8.88 17.30 -2.17
N ASP A 16 9.17 18.43 -1.53
CA ASP A 16 10.50 18.76 -1.02
C ASP A 16 11.06 17.75 0.02
N SER A 17 10.18 17.01 0.70
CA SER A 17 10.53 16.09 1.79
C SER A 17 10.33 14.61 1.46
N ILE A 18 9.52 14.31 0.45
CA ILE A 18 9.11 12.93 0.12
C ILE A 18 9.49 12.62 -1.31
N ARG A 19 10.24 11.53 -1.49
CA ARG A 19 10.61 10.97 -2.79
C ARG A 19 10.35 9.47 -2.83
N ILE A 20 10.06 8.95 -3.99
CA ILE A 20 10.01 7.51 -4.27
C ILE A 20 11.31 7.13 -4.97
N VAL A 21 12.06 6.23 -4.37
CA VAL A 21 13.30 5.67 -4.92
C VAL A 21 12.97 4.61 -5.98
N VAL A 22 13.82 4.51 -6.99
CA VAL A 22 13.77 3.44 -7.99
C VAL A 22 14.96 2.52 -7.70
N PRO A 23 14.77 1.41 -7.01
CA PRO A 23 15.85 0.49 -6.70
C PRO A 23 16.38 -0.17 -7.98
N THR A 24 17.62 -0.59 -7.95
CA THR A 24 18.21 -1.39 -9.02
C THR A 24 17.57 -2.78 -9.06
N VAL A 25 17.63 -3.44 -10.22
CA VAL A 25 17.11 -4.81 -10.38
C VAL A 25 17.74 -5.76 -9.36
N GLY A 26 19.06 -5.63 -9.06
CA GLY A 26 19.73 -6.44 -8.05
C GLY A 26 19.12 -6.23 -6.66
N GLN A 27 18.91 -4.98 -6.23
CA GLN A 27 18.28 -4.69 -4.94
C GLN A 27 16.86 -5.27 -4.83
N VAL A 28 16.10 -5.23 -5.92
CA VAL A 28 14.75 -5.84 -5.95
C VAL A 28 14.84 -7.36 -5.85
N LEU A 29 15.73 -8.01 -6.59
CA LEU A 29 15.87 -9.47 -6.57
C LEU A 29 16.34 -9.99 -5.20
N ASP A 30 17.23 -9.26 -4.53
CA ASP A 30 17.72 -9.62 -3.20
C ASP A 30 16.65 -9.47 -2.09
N ASN A 31 15.59 -8.67 -2.36
CA ASN A 31 14.53 -8.33 -1.38
C ASN A 31 13.14 -8.39 -2.01
N GLU A 32 12.90 -9.31 -2.95
CA GLU A 32 11.74 -9.32 -3.84
C GLU A 32 10.41 -9.26 -3.08
N ASP A 33 10.20 -10.20 -2.16
CA ASP A 33 8.95 -10.29 -1.41
C ASP A 33 8.68 -9.02 -0.60
N THR A 34 9.68 -8.53 0.14
CA THR A 34 9.56 -7.35 0.98
C THR A 34 9.31 -6.10 0.16
N TYR A 35 10.04 -5.93 -0.94
CA TYR A 35 9.85 -4.80 -1.85
C TYR A 35 8.42 -4.76 -2.42
N TYR A 36 7.93 -5.88 -2.95
CA TYR A 36 6.58 -5.94 -3.51
C TYR A 36 5.48 -5.83 -2.44
N ASN A 37 5.75 -6.23 -1.20
CA ASN A 37 4.84 -5.99 -0.07
C ASN A 37 4.67 -4.49 0.19
N ILE A 38 5.79 -3.72 0.21
CA ILE A 38 5.75 -2.26 0.39
C ILE A 38 5.01 -1.59 -0.78
N VAL A 39 5.36 -1.96 -2.01
CA VAL A 39 4.69 -1.44 -3.22
C VAL A 39 3.19 -1.74 -3.17
N SER A 40 2.81 -2.96 -2.80
CA SER A 40 1.42 -3.38 -2.70
C SER A 40 0.67 -2.59 -1.64
N ALA A 41 1.24 -2.38 -0.45
CA ALA A 41 0.61 -1.61 0.62
C ALA A 41 0.31 -0.16 0.20
N ILE A 42 1.18 0.46 -0.62
CA ILE A 42 0.97 1.84 -1.10
C ILE A 42 -0.02 1.88 -2.27
N THR A 43 0.00 0.87 -3.15
CA THR A 43 -0.77 0.89 -4.40
C THR A 43 -2.11 0.18 -4.32
N ALA A 44 -2.40 -0.58 -3.27
CA ALA A 44 -3.59 -1.39 -3.14
C ALA A 44 -4.90 -0.59 -3.23
N MET A 45 -5.91 -1.26 -3.72
CA MET A 45 -7.29 -0.81 -3.66
C MET A 45 -8.05 -1.68 -2.64
N PRO A 46 -9.10 -1.17 -1.98
CA PRO A 46 -9.85 -1.95 -0.98
C PRO A 46 -10.36 -3.30 -1.49
N ILE A 47 -10.69 -3.41 -2.76
CA ILE A 47 -11.12 -4.66 -3.37
C ILE A 47 -10.02 -5.73 -3.40
N ASP A 48 -8.75 -5.33 -3.42
CA ASP A 48 -7.62 -6.26 -3.43
C ASP A 48 -7.47 -6.94 -2.05
N PHE A 49 -7.99 -6.30 -0.99
CA PHE A 49 -8.01 -6.74 0.40
C PHE A 49 -9.41 -7.07 0.91
N MET A 50 -10.37 -7.36 0.01
CA MET A 50 -11.79 -7.50 0.38
C MET A 50 -12.05 -8.60 1.42
N VAL A 51 -11.30 -9.71 1.39
CA VAL A 51 -11.49 -10.82 2.35
C VAL A 51 -10.97 -10.42 3.73
N GLN A 52 -9.78 -9.84 3.79
CA GLN A 52 -9.15 -9.42 5.04
C GLN A 52 -9.97 -8.28 5.70
N LEU A 53 -10.45 -7.34 4.91
CA LEU A 53 -11.32 -6.27 5.40
C LEU A 53 -12.64 -6.81 5.93
N ASP A 54 -13.25 -7.77 5.22
CA ASP A 54 -14.50 -8.42 5.65
C ASP A 54 -14.31 -9.22 6.94
N ASP A 55 -13.17 -9.92 7.09
CA ASP A 55 -12.81 -10.65 8.32
C ASP A 55 -12.63 -9.70 9.52
N LEU A 56 -12.24 -8.44 9.28
CA LEU A 56 -12.17 -7.36 10.28
C LEU A 56 -13.51 -6.63 10.47
N GLY A 57 -14.58 -7.04 9.80
CA GLY A 57 -15.89 -6.35 9.84
C GLY A 57 -15.91 -5.03 9.09
N ILE A 58 -14.93 -4.76 8.22
CA ILE A 58 -14.83 -3.53 7.42
C ILE A 58 -15.37 -3.80 6.02
N ASP A 59 -16.40 -3.05 5.62
CA ASP A 59 -16.91 -3.13 4.26
C ASP A 59 -15.95 -2.47 3.27
N PHE A 60 -15.29 -3.27 2.43
CA PHE A 60 -14.35 -2.79 1.42
C PHE A 60 -14.95 -1.83 0.39
N THR A 61 -16.28 -1.79 0.26
CA THR A 61 -16.96 -0.87 -0.67
C THR A 61 -17.12 0.54 -0.10
N THR A 62 -17.02 0.72 1.21
CA THR A 62 -17.22 1.99 1.93
C THR A 62 -15.93 2.76 2.16
N ILE A 63 -14.78 2.11 2.07
CA ILE A 63 -13.47 2.75 2.25
C ILE A 63 -12.80 3.03 0.90
N ASN A 64 -11.88 3.96 0.88
CA ASN A 64 -11.07 4.30 -0.28
C ASN A 64 -9.59 3.87 -0.09
N ALA A 65 -8.78 3.99 -1.15
CA ALA A 65 -7.37 3.57 -1.13
C ALA A 65 -6.54 4.31 -0.05
N TRP A 66 -6.85 5.57 0.25
CA TRP A 66 -6.19 6.31 1.32
C TRP A 66 -6.51 5.73 2.70
N GLN A 67 -7.78 5.43 2.96
CA GLN A 67 -8.19 4.82 4.23
C GLN A 67 -7.60 3.42 4.40
N LEU A 68 -7.51 2.63 3.32
CA LEU A 68 -6.80 1.37 3.34
C LEU A 68 -5.31 1.56 3.65
N PHE A 69 -4.65 2.53 3.01
CA PHE A 69 -3.24 2.82 3.27
C PHE A 69 -3.00 3.22 4.75
N VAL A 70 -3.89 4.04 5.32
CA VAL A 70 -3.82 4.40 6.76
C VAL A 70 -3.92 3.15 7.63
N LEU A 71 -4.80 2.20 7.31
CA LEU A 71 -4.90 0.92 8.03
C LEU A 71 -3.62 0.08 7.92
N LEU A 72 -2.97 0.08 6.76
CA LEU A 72 -1.75 -0.70 6.52
C LEU A 72 -0.48 0.01 7.02
N PHE A 73 -0.56 1.30 7.35
CA PHE A 73 0.61 2.12 7.65
C PHE A 73 1.37 1.67 8.89
N GLU A 74 0.69 1.26 9.94
CA GLU A 74 1.34 0.80 11.18
C GLU A 74 2.19 -0.47 10.93
N ASN A 75 1.76 -1.34 10.02
CA ASN A 75 2.56 -2.50 9.63
C ASN A 75 3.78 -2.09 8.78
N LEU A 76 3.61 -1.15 7.85
CA LEU A 76 4.74 -0.59 7.10
C LEU A 76 5.78 0.03 8.05
N LYS A 77 5.34 0.80 9.02
CA LYS A 77 6.18 1.46 10.01
C LYS A 77 7.04 0.49 10.83
N GLN A 78 6.58 -0.76 11.02
CA GLN A 78 7.30 -1.80 11.77
C GLN A 78 8.30 -2.60 10.93
N MET A 79 8.32 -2.40 9.61
CA MET A 79 9.28 -3.07 8.72
C MET A 79 10.69 -2.54 8.94
N ASP A 80 11.69 -3.33 8.53
CA ASP A 80 13.08 -2.94 8.62
C ASP A 80 13.35 -1.65 7.81
N LYS A 81 14.18 -0.77 8.38
CA LYS A 81 14.53 0.52 7.76
C LYS A 81 15.20 0.36 6.41
N TYR A 82 16.03 -0.67 6.24
CA TYR A 82 16.67 -0.92 4.96
C TYR A 82 15.64 -1.29 3.89
N ASP A 83 14.69 -2.14 4.22
CA ASP A 83 13.61 -2.54 3.32
C ASP A 83 12.76 -1.33 2.89
N LEU A 84 12.36 -0.50 3.86
CA LEU A 84 11.63 0.75 3.58
C LEU A 84 12.43 1.71 2.72
N SER A 85 13.75 1.76 2.86
CA SER A 85 14.63 2.64 2.08
C SER A 85 14.64 2.31 0.59
N LEU A 86 14.29 1.08 0.20
CA LEU A 86 14.15 0.68 -1.21
C LEU A 86 13.03 1.45 -1.93
N VAL A 87 12.07 1.99 -1.18
CA VAL A 87 10.95 2.77 -1.73
C VAL A 87 10.98 4.22 -1.28
N PHE A 88 11.27 4.46 0.02
CA PHE A 88 11.18 5.79 0.64
C PHE A 88 12.53 6.51 0.77
N GLY A 89 13.65 5.85 0.43
CA GLY A 89 14.98 6.41 0.58
C GLY A 89 15.31 6.68 2.05
N ASP A 90 15.70 7.93 2.35
CA ASP A 90 16.11 8.32 3.70
C ASP A 90 14.93 8.67 4.63
N LEU A 91 13.68 8.59 4.14
CA LEU A 91 12.49 8.91 4.93
C LEU A 91 12.28 7.85 6.01
N ASP A 92 12.35 8.26 7.27
CA ASP A 92 12.17 7.37 8.42
C ASP A 92 10.69 7.30 8.83
N LEU A 93 9.98 6.25 8.39
CA LEU A 93 8.56 6.09 8.69
C LEU A 93 8.28 5.85 10.18
N SER A 94 9.28 5.45 10.99
CA SER A 94 9.10 5.24 12.42
C SER A 94 8.75 6.52 13.18
N CYS A 95 9.11 7.68 12.63
CA CYS A 95 8.82 9.00 13.19
C CYS A 95 7.40 9.50 12.92
N PHE A 96 6.65 8.82 12.04
CA PHE A 96 5.32 9.25 11.66
C PHE A 96 4.23 8.67 12.56
N GLU A 97 3.19 9.46 12.79
CA GLU A 97 2.01 9.06 13.54
C GLU A 97 0.73 9.34 12.74
N ILE A 98 -0.27 8.46 12.93
CA ILE A 98 -1.60 8.65 12.35
C ILE A 98 -2.35 9.64 13.24
N GLY A 99 -2.88 10.69 12.63
CA GLY A 99 -3.66 11.72 13.29
C GLY A 99 -4.84 12.19 12.46
N ILE A 100 -5.54 13.19 12.99
CA ILE A 100 -6.65 13.86 12.31
C ILE A 100 -6.25 15.30 12.07
N SER A 101 -6.34 15.76 10.83
CA SER A 101 -6.09 17.16 10.46
C SER A 101 -7.08 18.07 11.17
N PRO A 102 -6.62 19.08 11.93
CA PRO A 102 -7.50 20.04 12.60
C PRO A 102 -8.26 20.93 11.61
N GLN A 103 -7.77 21.04 10.37
CA GLN A 103 -8.37 21.91 9.35
C GLN A 103 -9.60 21.30 8.69
N ASN A 104 -9.66 19.98 8.52
CA ASN A 104 -10.70 19.33 7.73
C ASN A 104 -11.24 18.03 8.32
N GLY A 105 -10.77 17.59 9.50
CA GLY A 105 -11.20 16.38 10.19
C GLY A 105 -10.84 15.07 9.47
N LYS A 106 -9.90 15.10 8.52
CA LYS A 106 -9.49 13.91 7.76
C LYS A 106 -8.22 13.29 8.33
N PHE A 107 -8.05 11.99 8.13
CA PHE A 107 -6.81 11.31 8.49
C PHE A 107 -5.62 11.92 7.76
N ILE A 108 -4.54 12.08 8.51
CA ILE A 108 -3.19 12.43 8.04
C ILE A 108 -2.18 11.53 8.74
N ILE A 109 -1.03 11.36 8.12
CA ILE A 109 0.12 10.67 8.69
C ILE A 109 1.22 11.72 8.77
N ARG A 110 1.71 12.03 9.97
CA ARG A 110 2.59 13.17 10.19
C ARG A 110 3.81 12.83 11.04
N ASP A 111 4.96 13.31 10.60
CA ASP A 111 6.15 13.48 11.44
C ASP A 111 6.19 14.94 11.92
N GLU A 112 5.85 15.16 13.19
CA GLU A 112 5.82 16.51 13.77
C GLU A 112 7.22 17.11 13.92
N LYS A 113 8.22 16.25 14.15
CA LYS A 113 9.60 16.68 14.36
C LYS A 113 10.21 17.34 13.12
N HIS A 114 9.91 16.79 11.94
CA HIS A 114 10.44 17.27 10.68
C HIS A 114 9.42 18.05 9.84
N ASP A 115 8.21 18.25 10.38
CA ASP A 115 7.07 18.92 9.72
C ASP A 115 6.69 18.29 8.36
N ILE A 116 6.77 16.95 8.29
CA ILE A 116 6.42 16.19 7.10
C ILE A 116 5.02 15.61 7.27
N THR A 117 4.16 15.80 6.28
CA THR A 117 2.79 15.28 6.31
C THR A 117 2.52 14.49 5.04
N ILE A 118 1.97 13.29 5.23
CA ILE A 118 1.40 12.47 4.16
C ILE A 118 -0.12 12.54 4.32
N ASP A 119 -0.76 13.11 3.32
CA ASP A 119 -2.21 13.16 3.19
C ASP A 119 -2.68 12.32 2.01
N ARG A 120 -4.00 12.36 1.75
CA ARG A 120 -4.58 11.65 0.61
C ARG A 120 -3.99 12.06 -0.74
N ALA A 121 -3.60 13.33 -0.92
CA ALA A 121 -3.06 13.82 -2.18
C ALA A 121 -1.63 13.30 -2.40
N ILE A 122 -0.80 13.40 -1.37
CA ILE A 122 0.57 12.86 -1.37
C ILE A 122 0.54 11.34 -1.60
N HIS A 123 -0.28 10.59 -0.85
CA HIS A 123 -0.44 9.14 -1.07
C HIS A 123 -0.86 8.82 -2.52
N SER A 124 -1.81 9.57 -3.07
CA SER A 124 -2.25 9.36 -4.46
C SER A 124 -1.13 9.57 -5.48
N GLN A 125 -0.23 10.51 -5.24
CA GLN A 125 0.95 10.76 -6.08
C GLN A 125 1.96 9.62 -5.95
N MET A 126 2.31 9.20 -4.73
CA MET A 126 3.19 8.05 -4.47
C MET A 126 2.67 6.79 -5.16
N ALA A 127 1.40 6.45 -4.93
CA ALA A 127 0.76 5.31 -5.57
C ALA A 127 0.73 5.41 -7.11
N SER A 128 0.57 6.62 -7.66
CA SER A 128 0.58 6.83 -9.11
C SER A 128 1.98 6.59 -9.70
N VAL A 129 3.04 7.05 -9.03
CA VAL A 129 4.43 6.80 -9.44
C VAL A 129 4.72 5.31 -9.43
N LEU A 130 4.46 4.63 -8.32
CA LEU A 130 4.72 3.19 -8.17
C LEU A 130 3.91 2.35 -9.18
N ARG A 131 2.63 2.67 -9.40
CA ARG A 131 1.84 1.96 -10.43
C ARG A 131 2.43 2.12 -11.82
N LYS A 132 2.92 3.30 -12.18
CA LYS A 132 3.57 3.53 -13.47
C LYS A 132 4.89 2.78 -13.58
N LEU A 133 5.71 2.76 -12.52
CA LEU A 133 6.98 2.03 -12.49
C LEU A 133 6.77 0.51 -12.68
N HIS A 134 5.75 -0.04 -12.05
CA HIS A 134 5.47 -1.48 -12.05
C HIS A 134 4.38 -1.92 -13.02
N HIS A 135 3.90 -1.03 -13.89
CA HIS A 135 2.79 -1.30 -14.83
C HIS A 135 1.53 -1.85 -14.15
N LEU A 136 1.27 -1.41 -12.91
CA LEU A 136 0.11 -1.84 -12.14
C LEU A 136 -1.13 -1.03 -12.53
N GLU A 137 -2.21 -1.73 -12.84
CA GLU A 137 -3.51 -1.11 -13.09
C GLU A 137 -4.30 -0.98 -11.78
N LYS A 138 -5.08 0.11 -11.67
CA LYS A 138 -6.04 0.24 -10.57
C LYS A 138 -7.18 -0.75 -10.76
N ASN A 139 -7.45 -1.53 -9.73
CA ASN A 139 -8.63 -2.38 -9.70
C ASN A 139 -9.87 -1.56 -9.36
N HIS A 140 -10.61 -1.14 -10.37
CA HIS A 140 -11.81 -0.32 -10.24
C HIS A 140 -13.11 -1.14 -10.12
N ARG A 141 -13.01 -2.47 -10.03
CA ARG A 141 -14.21 -3.31 -9.92
C ARG A 141 -14.98 -2.96 -8.66
N ARG A 142 -16.28 -2.83 -8.81
CA ARG A 142 -17.23 -2.65 -7.70
C ARG A 142 -18.36 -3.64 -7.86
N PRO A 143 -18.84 -4.24 -6.77
CA PRO A 143 -20.05 -5.06 -6.83
C PRO A 143 -21.24 -4.17 -7.22
N ALA A 144 -22.14 -4.72 -8.04
CA ALA A 144 -23.34 -4.00 -8.47
C ALA A 144 -24.42 -3.95 -7.38
N ASN A 145 -24.43 -4.94 -6.48
CA ASN A 145 -25.35 -5.10 -5.36
C ASN A 145 -24.73 -6.02 -4.29
N ASP A 146 -25.45 -6.24 -3.20
CA ASP A 146 -24.99 -7.07 -2.08
C ASP A 146 -24.78 -8.54 -2.49
N GLU A 147 -25.62 -9.11 -3.36
CA GLU A 147 -25.44 -10.47 -3.86
C GLU A 147 -24.13 -10.61 -4.66
N ALA A 148 -23.81 -9.62 -5.51
CA ALA A 148 -22.57 -9.58 -6.26
C ALA A 148 -21.36 -9.45 -5.32
N LYS A 149 -21.48 -8.67 -4.24
CA LYS A 149 -20.47 -8.52 -3.21
C LYS A 149 -20.20 -9.84 -2.50
N GLU A 150 -21.23 -10.52 -2.02
CA GLU A 150 -21.11 -11.83 -1.37
C GLU A 150 -20.51 -12.89 -2.30
N TYR A 151 -20.91 -12.90 -3.57
CA TYR A 151 -20.34 -13.77 -4.57
C TYR A 151 -18.84 -13.51 -4.77
N MET A 152 -18.43 -12.24 -4.84
CA MET A 152 -17.02 -11.86 -4.99
C MET A 152 -16.19 -12.31 -3.77
N LEU A 153 -16.68 -12.07 -2.55
CA LEU A 153 -16.04 -12.50 -1.30
C LEU A 153 -15.89 -14.01 -1.24
N ARG A 154 -16.96 -14.76 -1.55
CA ARG A 154 -16.91 -16.22 -1.58
C ARG A 154 -15.85 -16.73 -2.55
N ARG A 155 -15.84 -16.23 -3.78
CA ARG A 155 -14.81 -16.61 -4.78
C ARG A 155 -13.39 -16.26 -4.35
N ALA A 156 -13.21 -15.11 -3.73
CA ALA A 156 -11.90 -14.70 -3.23
C ALA A 156 -11.43 -15.62 -2.10
N ARG A 157 -12.31 -15.97 -1.13
CA ARG A 157 -12.00 -16.93 -0.07
C ARG A 157 -11.66 -18.32 -0.61
N GLU A 158 -12.39 -18.81 -1.61
CA GLU A 158 -12.06 -20.07 -2.27
C GLU A 158 -10.69 -20.05 -2.96
N LYS A 159 -10.36 -18.92 -3.61
CA LYS A 159 -9.05 -18.73 -4.24
C LYS A 159 -7.93 -18.73 -3.19
N LEU A 160 -8.09 -18.02 -2.09
CA LEU A 160 -7.12 -18.00 -0.99
C LEU A 160 -6.91 -19.39 -0.37
N LYS A 161 -7.98 -20.16 -0.14
CA LYS A 161 -7.88 -21.54 0.33
C LYS A 161 -7.02 -22.41 -0.60
N ARG A 162 -7.29 -22.34 -1.92
CA ARG A 162 -6.50 -23.10 -2.92
C ARG A 162 -5.03 -22.69 -2.97
N HIS A 163 -4.71 -21.43 -2.68
CA HIS A 163 -3.31 -20.96 -2.59
C HIS A 163 -2.63 -21.44 -1.31
N LYS A 164 -3.31 -21.45 -0.16
CA LYS A 164 -2.80 -22.02 1.09
C LYS A 164 -2.46 -23.50 0.94
N ASP A 165 -3.34 -24.26 0.28
CA ASP A 165 -3.11 -25.69 0.01
C ASP A 165 -1.87 -25.93 -0.89
N ARG A 166 -1.42 -24.89 -1.64
CA ARG A 166 -0.21 -24.96 -2.49
C ARG A 166 1.08 -24.50 -1.81
N LYS A 167 1.05 -24.23 -0.49
CA LYS A 167 2.23 -23.81 0.29
C LYS A 167 2.92 -22.53 -0.21
N GLU A 168 2.17 -21.59 -0.76
CA GLU A 168 2.65 -20.22 -0.95
C GLU A 168 2.17 -19.39 0.24
N ASP A 169 2.97 -19.35 1.32
CA ASP A 169 2.77 -18.40 2.43
C ASP A 169 3.00 -17.00 1.87
N SER A 170 1.94 -16.32 1.50
CA SER A 170 2.01 -14.92 1.14
C SER A 170 2.31 -14.10 2.39
N GLN A 171 3.48 -13.44 2.44
CA GLN A 171 3.85 -12.53 3.54
C GLN A 171 2.81 -11.40 3.74
N LEU A 172 2.03 -11.07 2.70
CA LEU A 172 0.88 -10.15 2.78
C LEU A 172 -0.20 -10.63 3.75
N GLU A 173 -0.45 -11.94 3.87
CA GLU A 173 -1.37 -12.48 4.88
C GLU A 173 -0.82 -12.26 6.29
N SER A 174 0.49 -12.43 6.48
CA SER A 174 1.15 -12.20 7.77
C SER A 174 1.08 -10.72 8.19
N LEU A 175 1.19 -9.79 7.24
CA LEU A 175 1.07 -8.36 7.47
C LEU A 175 -0.32 -7.95 7.99
N ILE A 176 -1.37 -8.60 7.53
CA ILE A 176 -2.76 -8.26 7.90
C ILE A 176 -3.20 -9.00 9.16
N ILE A 177 -2.76 -10.25 9.36
CA ILE A 177 -3.05 -11.01 10.58
C ILE A 177 -2.44 -10.34 11.83
N ALA A 178 -1.32 -9.64 11.68
CA ALA A 178 -0.71 -8.87 12.77
C ALA A 178 -1.53 -7.63 13.20
N MET A 179 -2.64 -7.30 12.51
CA MET A 179 -3.55 -6.20 12.86
C MET A 179 -4.69 -6.63 13.82
N VAL A 180 -4.79 -7.90 14.17
CA VAL A 180 -5.76 -8.45 15.15
C VAL A 180 -5.05 -8.75 16.46
#